data_6d3525142585a90367eb7ae3009bf0ae
#
_entry.id   6d3525142585a90367eb7ae3009bf0ae
#
_cell.length_a   1.000
_cell.length_b   1.000
_cell.length_c   1.000
_cell.angle_alpha   90.00
_cell.angle_beta   90.00
_cell.angle_gamma   90.00
#
_symmetry.space_group_name_H-M   'P 1'
#
loop_
_entity.id
_entity.type
_entity.pdbx_description
1 polymer ?
#
loop_
_entity_poly.entity_id
_entity_poly.type
_entity_poly.pdbx_seq_one_letter_code
_entity_poly.pdbx_strand_id
1 'polypeptide(L)'
;NRFSKFRKADEELLEELEEALIMSDVGVVTSTKIIENLRNKIKKENLKEAEEVKEALREEIQEIFDATDKELNLKTHPSVILVVGVNGVGKTTSIGKIANRLKKDGKKVVVAAADTFRAAAVEQLEIWANRAGCEIVKREEGVDPASVVYDAIKITKEKNADVLICDTAGRLHNKKYLMDELVKIKRVIDKELPEASEEVLMVLDATTGQNAISQVQAFKETVDITGL
;
A
#
# COMPACT_ATOMS: atom_id res chain seq x y z
N ASN A 1 17.37 25.68 1.19
CA ASN A 1 17.65 26.59 0.07
C ASN A 1 19.12 26.54 -0.32
N ARG A 2 19.59 25.40 -0.85
CA ARG A 2 20.97 25.24 -1.37
C ARG A 2 21.13 25.59 -2.84
N PHE A 3 20.04 25.86 -3.56
CA PHE A 3 20.09 26.17 -4.99
C PHE A 3 19.95 27.66 -5.23
N SER A 4 21.04 28.29 -5.69
CA SER A 4 21.02 29.68 -6.11
C SER A 4 20.28 29.79 -7.44
N LYS A 5 19.45 30.83 -7.59
CA LYS A 5 18.64 31.13 -8.78
C LYS A 5 19.47 31.38 -10.08
N PHE A 6 20.80 31.39 -9.98
CA PHE A 6 21.75 31.67 -11.08
C PHE A 6 22.73 30.51 -11.33
N ARG A 7 22.48 29.34 -10.79
CA ARG A 7 23.34 28.16 -11.02
C ARG A 7 22.99 27.51 -12.37
N LYS A 8 24.02 27.12 -13.11
CA LYS A 8 23.87 26.46 -14.41
C LYS A 8 23.46 24.96 -14.22
N ALA A 9 22.83 24.43 -15.24
CA ALA A 9 22.57 23.01 -15.41
C ALA A 9 23.84 22.29 -15.82
N ASP A 10 24.73 22.00 -14.90
CA ASP A 10 26.00 21.31 -15.11
C ASP A 10 26.09 19.97 -14.41
N GLU A 11 27.13 19.21 -14.63
CA GLU A 11 27.32 17.88 -14.05
C GLU A 11 27.46 17.94 -12.52
N GLU A 12 28.06 19.01 -12.00
CA GLU A 12 28.19 19.24 -10.56
C GLU A 12 26.80 19.33 -9.89
N LEU A 13 25.81 19.97 -10.54
CA LEU A 13 24.43 20.01 -10.06
C LEU A 13 23.80 18.63 -10.07
N LEU A 14 24.03 17.82 -11.10
CA LEU A 14 23.47 16.46 -11.18
C LEU A 14 24.05 15.54 -10.10
N GLU A 15 25.37 15.63 -9.82
CA GLU A 15 26.02 14.90 -8.75
C GLU A 15 25.44 15.28 -7.37
N GLU A 16 25.23 16.57 -7.10
CA GLU A 16 24.59 17.02 -5.86
C GLU A 16 23.13 16.53 -5.72
N LEU A 17 22.38 16.49 -6.83
CA LEU A 17 21.02 15.97 -6.83
C LEU A 17 21.02 14.46 -6.57
N GLU A 18 21.93 13.70 -7.16
CA GLU A 18 22.08 12.27 -6.91
C GLU A 18 22.40 12.00 -5.45
N GLU A 19 23.38 12.71 -4.89
CA GLU A 19 23.74 12.61 -3.48
C GLU A 19 22.54 12.96 -2.58
N ALA A 20 21.79 14.00 -2.90
CA ALA A 20 20.61 14.40 -2.13
C ALA A 20 19.50 13.33 -2.16
N LEU A 21 19.28 12.68 -3.30
CA LEU A 21 18.33 11.56 -3.42
C LEU A 21 18.78 10.37 -2.57
N ILE A 22 20.06 9.99 -2.64
CA ILE A 22 20.63 8.90 -1.84
C ILE A 22 20.53 9.20 -0.34
N MET A 23 20.87 10.41 0.06
CA MET A 23 20.77 10.87 1.46
C MET A 23 19.32 10.93 1.97
N SER A 24 18.36 11.02 1.07
CA SER A 24 16.92 10.95 1.36
C SER A 24 16.36 9.52 1.35
N ASP A 25 17.25 8.51 1.37
CA ASP A 25 16.91 7.08 1.40
C ASP A 25 16.14 6.58 0.15
N VAL A 26 16.26 7.25 -0.99
CA VAL A 26 15.70 6.80 -2.27
C VAL A 26 16.42 5.55 -2.79
N GLY A 27 17.68 5.36 -2.39
CA GLY A 27 18.53 4.25 -2.80
C GLY A 27 19.31 4.50 -4.09
N VAL A 28 20.52 3.93 -4.16
CA VAL A 28 21.47 4.21 -5.23
C VAL A 28 20.90 3.89 -6.60
N VAL A 29 20.32 2.69 -6.78
CA VAL A 29 19.80 2.24 -8.10
C VAL A 29 18.72 3.18 -8.64
N THR A 30 17.76 3.57 -7.82
CA THR A 30 16.69 4.48 -8.21
C THR A 30 17.21 5.88 -8.46
N SER A 31 18.09 6.38 -7.59
CA SER A 31 18.69 7.71 -7.72
C SER A 31 19.50 7.83 -9.01
N THR A 32 20.37 6.85 -9.30
CA THR A 32 21.16 6.84 -10.56
C THR A 32 20.24 6.83 -11.78
N LYS A 33 19.17 6.02 -11.78
CA LYS A 33 18.23 5.98 -12.90
C LYS A 33 17.51 7.31 -13.11
N ILE A 34 17.05 7.95 -12.04
CA ILE A 34 16.40 9.28 -12.11
C ILE A 34 17.39 10.31 -12.69
N ILE A 35 18.63 10.31 -12.23
CA ILE A 35 19.66 11.25 -12.71
C ILE A 35 20.05 10.99 -14.17
N GLU A 36 20.13 9.74 -14.61
CA GLU A 36 20.37 9.42 -16.02
C GLU A 36 19.24 9.94 -16.93
N ASN A 37 17.99 9.73 -16.54
CA ASN A 37 16.84 10.25 -17.27
C ASN A 37 16.88 11.79 -17.32
N LEU A 38 17.14 12.42 -16.18
CA LEU A 38 17.25 13.86 -16.06
C LEU A 38 18.38 14.42 -16.95
N ARG A 39 19.54 13.76 -16.99
CA ARG A 39 20.67 14.12 -17.88
C ARG A 39 20.24 14.08 -19.35
N ASN A 40 19.50 13.08 -19.75
CA ASN A 40 18.97 12.97 -21.12
C ASN A 40 17.95 14.07 -21.42
N LYS A 41 17.07 14.40 -20.48
CA LYS A 41 16.06 15.46 -20.61
C LYS A 41 16.72 16.83 -20.73
N ILE A 42 17.74 17.14 -19.91
CA ILE A 42 18.51 18.36 -19.99
C ILE A 42 19.11 18.56 -21.40
N LYS A 43 19.71 17.52 -21.97
CA LYS A 43 20.29 17.56 -23.32
C LYS A 43 19.23 17.75 -24.40
N LYS A 44 18.11 17.02 -24.30
CA LYS A 44 17.04 17.05 -25.31
C LYS A 44 16.31 18.39 -25.33
N GLU A 45 16.06 18.98 -24.18
CA GLU A 45 15.28 20.21 -24.02
C GLU A 45 16.18 21.46 -23.88
N ASN A 46 17.52 21.26 -23.89
CA ASN A 46 18.52 22.32 -23.77
C ASN A 46 18.31 23.19 -22.52
N LEU A 47 18.05 22.56 -21.38
CA LEU A 47 17.87 23.22 -20.08
C LEU A 47 19.22 23.81 -19.63
N LYS A 48 19.22 25.06 -19.15
CA LYS A 48 20.45 25.79 -18.82
C LYS A 48 20.52 26.25 -17.37
N GLU A 49 19.36 26.44 -16.75
CA GLU A 49 19.27 26.99 -15.41
C GLU A 49 18.87 25.92 -14.40
N ALA A 50 19.38 26.01 -13.17
CA ALA A 50 19.11 25.04 -12.11
C ALA A 50 17.62 24.92 -11.78
N GLU A 51 16.82 25.96 -11.93
CA GLU A 51 15.39 25.92 -11.67
C GLU A 51 14.63 25.09 -12.73
N GLU A 52 15.07 25.15 -14.00
CA GLU A 52 14.55 24.30 -15.07
C GLU A 52 14.86 22.83 -14.81
N VAL A 53 16.08 22.53 -14.34
CA VAL A 53 16.50 21.17 -13.96
C VAL A 53 15.69 20.63 -12.78
N LYS A 54 15.40 21.48 -11.81
CA LYS A 54 14.59 21.11 -10.64
C LYS A 54 13.14 20.80 -11.03
N GLU A 55 12.58 21.57 -11.95
CA GLU A 55 11.23 21.28 -12.46
C GLU A 55 11.21 19.99 -13.27
N ALA A 56 12.22 19.78 -14.14
CA ALA A 56 12.39 18.54 -14.88
C ALA A 56 12.56 17.31 -13.95
N LEU A 57 13.24 17.45 -12.81
CA LEU A 57 13.33 16.40 -11.79
C LEU A 57 11.98 16.09 -11.16
N ARG A 58 11.15 17.11 -10.88
CA ARG A 58 9.79 16.89 -10.36
C ARG A 58 8.91 16.15 -11.35
N GLU A 59 8.98 16.52 -12.62
CA GLU A 59 8.25 15.85 -13.69
C GLU A 59 8.68 14.39 -13.82
N GLU A 60 9.98 14.11 -13.78
CA GLU A 60 10.53 12.74 -13.84
C GLU A 60 10.01 11.88 -12.68
N ILE A 61 9.99 12.42 -11.46
CA ILE A 61 9.44 11.73 -10.29
C ILE A 61 7.92 11.54 -10.44
N GLN A 62 7.22 12.55 -10.94
CA GLN A 62 5.78 12.48 -11.16
C GLN A 62 5.41 11.41 -12.20
N GLU A 63 6.17 11.30 -13.28
CA GLU A 63 5.97 10.28 -14.32
C GLU A 63 6.08 8.86 -13.76
N ILE A 64 6.97 8.60 -12.79
CA ILE A 64 7.09 7.30 -12.12
C ILE A 64 5.78 6.94 -11.40
N PHE A 65 5.16 7.92 -10.73
CA PHE A 65 3.87 7.69 -10.05
C PHE A 65 2.69 7.60 -11.02
N ASP A 66 2.73 8.33 -12.12
CA ASP A 66 1.64 8.36 -13.10
C ASP A 66 1.62 7.13 -14.02
N ALA A 67 2.75 6.41 -14.12
CA ALA A 67 2.86 5.18 -14.90
C ALA A 67 2.09 3.98 -14.30
N THR A 68 1.54 4.12 -13.08
CA THR A 68 0.80 3.06 -12.39
C THR A 68 -0.69 3.29 -12.44
N ASP A 69 -1.48 2.21 -12.56
CA ASP A 69 -2.93 2.27 -12.38
C ASP A 69 -3.25 2.65 -10.93
N LYS A 70 -4.10 3.65 -10.76
CA LYS A 70 -4.46 4.21 -9.45
C LYS A 70 -5.85 3.77 -8.98
N GLU A 71 -6.57 2.99 -9.78
CA GLU A 71 -7.92 2.54 -9.46
C GLU A 71 -7.94 1.13 -8.89
N LEU A 72 -8.77 0.93 -7.86
CA LEU A 72 -9.03 -0.39 -7.30
C LEU A 72 -9.87 -1.21 -8.27
N ASN A 73 -9.48 -2.44 -8.50
CA ASN A 73 -10.27 -3.40 -9.28
C ASN A 73 -11.39 -4.01 -8.42
N LEU A 74 -12.53 -3.35 -8.36
CA LEU A 74 -13.73 -3.78 -7.62
C LEU A 74 -14.87 -4.13 -8.59
N LYS A 75 -14.59 -4.95 -9.61
CA LYS A 75 -15.53 -5.27 -10.71
C LYS A 75 -16.56 -6.35 -10.35
N THR A 76 -16.31 -7.14 -9.33
CA THR A 76 -17.20 -8.23 -8.91
C THR A 76 -18.03 -7.86 -7.69
N HIS A 77 -19.05 -8.66 -7.41
CA HIS A 77 -19.94 -8.51 -6.27
C HIS A 77 -20.07 -9.86 -5.54
N PRO A 78 -19.41 -10.05 -4.39
CA PRO A 78 -18.49 -9.11 -3.75
C PRO A 78 -17.12 -9.04 -4.42
N SER A 79 -16.39 -7.95 -4.17
CA SER A 79 -14.95 -7.85 -4.36
C SER A 79 -14.23 -7.93 -3.01
N VAL A 80 -12.95 -8.33 -3.01
CA VAL A 80 -12.16 -8.49 -1.78
C VAL A 80 -10.96 -7.55 -1.80
N ILE A 81 -10.69 -6.90 -0.67
CA ILE A 81 -9.47 -6.14 -0.43
C ILE A 81 -8.75 -6.78 0.77
N LEU A 82 -7.62 -7.40 0.51
CA LEU A 82 -6.73 -7.92 1.54
C LEU A 82 -5.67 -6.86 1.86
N VAL A 83 -5.60 -6.40 3.11
CA VAL A 83 -4.65 -5.36 3.52
C VAL A 83 -3.51 -5.98 4.30
N VAL A 84 -2.29 -5.84 3.76
CA VAL A 84 -1.06 -6.38 4.33
C VAL A 84 -0.06 -5.28 4.67
N GLY A 85 0.99 -5.61 5.41
CA GLY A 85 2.04 -4.68 5.81
C GLY A 85 2.47 -4.89 7.26
N VAL A 86 3.60 -4.32 7.65
CA VAL A 86 4.14 -4.47 9.01
C VAL A 86 3.29 -3.74 10.05
N ASN A 87 3.47 -4.10 11.32
CA ASN A 87 2.79 -3.39 12.40
C ASN A 87 3.25 -1.93 12.50
N GLY A 88 2.32 -1.03 12.83
CA GLY A 88 2.62 0.39 13.05
C GLY A 88 2.64 1.28 11.80
N VAL A 89 2.56 0.72 10.60
CA VAL A 89 2.58 1.53 9.34
C VAL A 89 1.25 2.21 9.01
N GLY A 90 0.18 1.91 9.77
CA GLY A 90 -1.12 2.56 9.57
C GLY A 90 -2.15 1.73 8.81
N LYS A 91 -2.06 0.39 8.78
CA LYS A 91 -3.04 -0.49 8.13
C LYS A 91 -4.48 -0.19 8.56
N THR A 92 -4.76 -0.26 9.86
CA THR A 92 -6.09 -0.01 10.43
C THR A 92 -6.64 1.37 10.05
N THR A 93 -5.80 2.40 10.05
CA THR A 93 -6.18 3.75 9.63
C THR A 93 -6.50 3.80 8.14
N SER A 94 -5.69 3.16 7.31
CA SER A 94 -5.91 3.08 5.86
C SER A 94 -7.20 2.33 5.53
N ILE A 95 -7.46 1.21 6.20
CA ILE A 95 -8.72 0.46 6.08
C ILE A 95 -9.91 1.35 6.41
N GLY A 96 -9.85 2.09 7.52
CA GLY A 96 -10.92 3.02 7.90
C GLY A 96 -11.20 4.08 6.84
N LYS A 97 -10.15 4.63 6.22
CA LYS A 97 -10.28 5.62 5.14
C LYS A 97 -10.88 4.99 3.86
N ILE A 98 -10.41 3.81 3.46
CA ILE A 98 -10.92 3.08 2.28
C ILE A 98 -12.39 2.72 2.50
N ALA A 99 -12.73 2.15 3.65
CA ALA A 99 -14.10 1.79 4.01
C ALA A 99 -15.03 3.00 3.96
N ASN A 100 -14.62 4.15 4.55
CA ASN A 100 -15.39 5.38 4.52
C ASN A 100 -15.57 5.92 3.08
N ARG A 101 -14.53 5.83 2.23
CA ARG A 101 -14.62 6.22 0.82
C ARG A 101 -15.64 5.37 0.08
N LEU A 102 -15.52 4.04 0.17
CA LEU A 102 -16.45 3.10 -0.46
C LEU A 102 -17.89 3.29 0.01
N LYS A 103 -18.11 3.57 1.29
CA LYS A 103 -19.43 3.89 1.83
C LYS A 103 -20.01 5.17 1.23
N LYS A 104 -19.20 6.22 1.06
CA LYS A 104 -19.62 7.47 0.40
C LYS A 104 -19.98 7.24 -1.07
N ASP A 105 -19.30 6.29 -1.72
CA ASP A 105 -19.58 5.88 -3.10
C ASP A 105 -20.79 4.90 -3.17
N GLY A 106 -21.55 4.75 -2.08
CA GLY A 106 -22.78 3.94 -2.00
C GLY A 106 -22.55 2.43 -1.85
N LYS A 107 -21.32 1.99 -1.64
CA LYS A 107 -20.97 0.58 -1.47
C LYS A 107 -21.32 0.07 -0.07
N LYS A 108 -21.81 -1.16 0.00
CA LYS A 108 -21.99 -1.89 1.25
C LYS A 108 -20.71 -2.66 1.59
N VAL A 109 -20.11 -2.32 2.71
CA VAL A 109 -18.77 -2.80 3.10
C VAL A 109 -18.85 -3.64 4.36
N VAL A 110 -18.17 -4.79 4.35
CA VAL A 110 -17.90 -5.64 5.52
C VAL A 110 -16.40 -5.59 5.79
N VAL A 111 -16.01 -5.50 7.05
CA VAL A 111 -14.62 -5.48 7.49
C VAL A 111 -14.34 -6.70 8.36
N ALA A 112 -13.31 -7.48 8.03
CA ALA A 112 -12.84 -8.62 8.82
C ALA A 112 -11.61 -8.22 9.65
N ALA A 113 -11.72 -8.33 10.98
CA ALA A 113 -10.64 -8.08 11.92
C ALA A 113 -9.78 -9.33 12.10
N ALA A 114 -8.90 -9.61 11.12
CA ALA A 114 -8.08 -10.81 11.13
C ALA A 114 -6.68 -10.62 11.77
N ASP A 115 -6.34 -9.45 12.32
CA ASP A 115 -5.20 -9.28 13.24
C ASP A 115 -5.59 -9.69 14.68
N THR A 116 -5.95 -10.95 14.86
CA THR A 116 -6.61 -11.48 16.07
C THR A 116 -5.72 -11.48 17.31
N PHE A 117 -4.41 -11.37 17.16
CA PHE A 117 -3.45 -11.37 18.28
C PHE A 117 -3.16 -9.99 18.86
N ARG A 118 -3.85 -8.96 18.37
CA ARG A 118 -3.69 -7.58 18.82
C ARG A 118 -5.02 -6.95 19.16
N ALA A 119 -5.48 -7.19 20.40
CA ALA A 119 -6.77 -6.68 20.90
C ALA A 119 -6.96 -5.18 20.60
N ALA A 120 -5.94 -4.35 20.86
CA ALA A 120 -6.00 -2.92 20.59
C ALA A 120 -6.16 -2.59 19.08
N ALA A 121 -5.63 -3.41 18.18
CA ALA A 121 -5.82 -3.21 16.74
C ALA A 121 -7.27 -3.53 16.33
N VAL A 122 -7.84 -4.59 16.88
CA VAL A 122 -9.24 -4.98 16.66
C VAL A 122 -10.19 -3.90 17.19
N GLU A 123 -9.98 -3.40 18.40
CA GLU A 123 -10.76 -2.29 18.99
C GLU A 123 -10.68 -1.02 18.15
N GLN A 124 -9.47 -0.66 17.70
CA GLN A 124 -9.28 0.50 16.82
C GLN A 124 -10.02 0.33 15.49
N LEU A 125 -9.93 -0.85 14.89
CA LEU A 125 -10.63 -1.16 13.64
C LEU A 125 -12.15 -1.08 13.81
N GLU A 126 -12.67 -1.55 14.93
CA GLU A 126 -14.09 -1.45 15.28
C GLU A 126 -14.56 0.01 15.37
N ILE A 127 -13.77 0.87 16.00
CA ILE A 127 -14.08 2.31 16.07
C ILE A 127 -14.17 2.91 14.65
N TRP A 128 -13.22 2.57 13.77
CA TRP A 128 -13.23 3.06 12.40
C TRP A 128 -14.39 2.51 11.58
N ALA A 129 -14.68 1.20 11.69
CA ALA A 129 -15.80 0.56 11.00
C ALA A 129 -17.15 1.17 11.42
N ASN A 130 -17.35 1.37 12.72
CA ASN A 130 -18.56 1.99 13.27
C ASN A 130 -18.71 3.44 12.78
N ARG A 131 -17.64 4.24 12.78
CA ARG A 131 -17.66 5.60 12.26
C ARG A 131 -18.01 5.67 10.77
N ALA A 132 -17.52 4.70 9.99
CA ALA A 132 -17.83 4.60 8.58
C ALA A 132 -19.21 3.97 8.30
N GLY A 133 -19.90 3.45 9.32
CA GLY A 133 -21.16 2.72 9.16
C GLY A 133 -21.00 1.39 8.41
N CYS A 134 -19.87 0.71 8.63
CA CYS A 134 -19.57 -0.59 8.07
C CYS A 134 -19.84 -1.69 9.06
N GLU A 135 -20.24 -2.87 8.57
CA GLU A 135 -20.27 -4.10 9.37
C GLU A 135 -18.85 -4.54 9.69
N ILE A 136 -18.62 -4.97 10.95
CA ILE A 136 -17.34 -5.55 11.34
C ILE A 136 -17.55 -6.97 11.85
N VAL A 137 -16.67 -7.87 11.39
CA VAL A 137 -16.59 -9.25 11.86
C VAL A 137 -15.31 -9.43 12.65
N LYS A 138 -15.46 -9.75 13.92
CA LYS A 138 -14.36 -9.98 14.87
C LYS A 138 -14.65 -11.24 15.69
N ARG A 139 -13.62 -11.82 16.27
CA ARG A 139 -13.67 -12.95 17.18
C ARG A 139 -12.82 -12.66 18.42
N GLU A 140 -12.81 -13.59 19.36
CA GLU A 140 -11.95 -13.54 20.54
C GLU A 140 -10.47 -13.48 20.15
N GLU A 141 -9.66 -12.93 21.05
CA GLU A 141 -8.20 -12.84 20.86
C GLU A 141 -7.60 -14.24 20.66
N GLY A 142 -6.67 -14.32 19.69
CA GLY A 142 -5.93 -15.56 19.39
C GLY A 142 -6.66 -16.58 18.52
N VAL A 143 -7.88 -16.31 18.11
CA VAL A 143 -8.58 -17.17 17.14
C VAL A 143 -7.87 -17.16 15.79
N ASP A 144 -7.92 -18.29 15.08
CA ASP A 144 -7.30 -18.41 13.73
C ASP A 144 -7.82 -17.31 12.80
N PRO A 145 -6.95 -16.43 12.27
CA PRO A 145 -7.30 -15.35 11.35
C PRO A 145 -8.12 -15.81 10.14
N ALA A 146 -7.78 -16.97 9.59
CA ALA A 146 -8.49 -17.54 8.45
C ALA A 146 -9.95 -17.87 8.77
N SER A 147 -10.26 -18.26 10.02
CA SER A 147 -11.64 -18.49 10.46
C SER A 147 -12.44 -17.20 10.55
N VAL A 148 -11.82 -16.09 10.96
CA VAL A 148 -12.47 -14.77 10.98
C VAL A 148 -12.81 -14.32 9.55
N VAL A 149 -11.91 -14.52 8.61
CA VAL A 149 -12.14 -14.21 7.18
C VAL A 149 -13.25 -15.09 6.62
N TYR A 150 -13.28 -16.38 6.96
CA TYR A 150 -14.37 -17.29 6.55
C TYR A 150 -15.74 -16.80 7.02
N ASP A 151 -15.85 -16.44 8.29
CA ASP A 151 -17.10 -15.90 8.85
C ASP A 151 -17.48 -14.56 8.20
N ALA A 152 -16.49 -13.71 7.92
CA ALA A 152 -16.72 -12.43 7.24
C ALA A 152 -17.22 -12.63 5.80
N ILE A 153 -16.74 -13.64 5.09
CA ILE A 153 -17.25 -14.02 3.76
C ILE A 153 -18.73 -14.46 3.84
N LYS A 154 -19.08 -15.27 4.83
CA LYS A 154 -20.49 -15.67 5.05
C LYS A 154 -21.38 -14.46 5.25
N ILE A 155 -21.01 -13.55 6.14
CA ILE A 155 -21.77 -12.32 6.41
C ILE A 155 -21.83 -11.42 5.18
N THR A 156 -20.74 -11.34 4.41
CA THR A 156 -20.68 -10.60 3.14
C THR A 156 -21.73 -11.12 2.15
N LYS A 157 -21.84 -12.45 2.00
CA LYS A 157 -22.85 -13.10 1.15
C LYS A 157 -24.26 -12.90 1.69
N GLU A 158 -24.50 -13.15 2.97
CA GLU A 158 -25.80 -13.02 3.63
C GLU A 158 -26.37 -11.60 3.54
N LYS A 159 -25.50 -10.60 3.71
CA LYS A 159 -25.89 -9.20 3.65
C LYS A 159 -25.85 -8.62 2.21
N ASN A 160 -25.49 -9.41 1.23
CA ASN A 160 -25.30 -8.96 -0.13
C ASN A 160 -24.42 -7.71 -0.19
N ALA A 161 -23.25 -7.77 0.44
CA ALA A 161 -22.31 -6.66 0.50
C ALA A 161 -21.47 -6.58 -0.77
N ASP A 162 -21.04 -5.36 -1.14
CA ASP A 162 -20.27 -5.10 -2.36
C ASP A 162 -18.79 -5.41 -2.19
N VAL A 163 -18.25 -5.14 -0.99
CA VAL A 163 -16.80 -5.24 -0.72
C VAL A 163 -16.55 -5.83 0.65
N LEU A 164 -15.64 -6.80 0.71
CA LEU A 164 -15.04 -7.32 1.93
C LEU A 164 -13.62 -6.77 2.07
N ILE A 165 -13.31 -6.11 3.19
CA ILE A 165 -11.95 -5.65 3.52
C ILE A 165 -11.42 -6.50 4.67
N CYS A 166 -10.27 -7.14 4.49
CA CYS A 166 -9.61 -7.97 5.49
C CYS A 166 -8.37 -7.26 6.06
N ASP A 167 -8.38 -6.93 7.36
CA ASP A 167 -7.18 -6.53 8.09
C ASP A 167 -6.37 -7.77 8.46
N THR A 168 -5.05 -7.71 8.35
CA THR A 168 -4.16 -8.83 8.66
C THR A 168 -3.09 -8.46 9.67
N ALA A 169 -2.51 -9.46 10.31
CA ALA A 169 -1.33 -9.29 11.16
C ALA A 169 -0.15 -8.72 10.35
N GLY A 170 0.78 -8.11 11.07
CA GLY A 170 1.97 -7.48 10.45
C GLY A 170 3.26 -7.77 11.22
N ARG A 171 3.36 -8.92 11.89
CA ARG A 171 4.51 -9.32 12.72
C ARG A 171 5.64 -9.90 11.88
N LEU A 172 6.32 -9.05 11.08
CA LEU A 172 7.37 -9.47 10.15
C LEU A 172 8.61 -10.07 10.85
N HIS A 173 8.83 -9.78 12.15
CA HIS A 173 9.87 -10.42 12.93
C HIS A 173 9.65 -11.95 13.10
N ASN A 174 8.44 -12.44 12.91
CA ASN A 174 8.09 -13.85 12.77
C ASN A 174 7.59 -14.12 11.35
N LYS A 175 8.45 -13.88 10.36
CA LYS A 175 8.10 -13.90 8.92
C LYS A 175 7.38 -15.20 8.53
N LYS A 176 7.92 -16.34 8.90
CA LYS A 176 7.36 -17.64 8.52
C LYS A 176 5.91 -17.79 8.99
N TYR A 177 5.64 -17.50 10.24
CA TYR A 177 4.29 -17.60 10.80
C TYR A 177 3.31 -16.66 10.11
N LEU A 178 3.73 -15.41 9.89
CA LEU A 178 2.93 -14.41 9.19
C LEU A 178 2.60 -14.85 7.75
N MET A 179 3.58 -15.39 7.03
CA MET A 179 3.37 -15.83 5.65
C MET A 179 2.48 -17.08 5.58
N ASP A 180 2.64 -18.04 6.49
CA ASP A 180 1.76 -19.20 6.60
C ASP A 180 0.30 -18.78 6.89
N GLU A 181 0.11 -17.77 7.74
CA GLU A 181 -1.20 -17.19 8.04
C GLU A 181 -1.83 -16.53 6.80
N LEU A 182 -1.07 -15.73 6.07
CA LEU A 182 -1.55 -15.08 4.84
C LEU A 182 -1.92 -16.11 3.76
N VAL A 183 -1.14 -17.18 3.61
CA VAL A 183 -1.47 -18.30 2.71
C VAL A 183 -2.79 -18.96 3.07
N LYS A 184 -3.06 -19.15 4.36
CA LYS A 184 -4.34 -19.73 4.81
C LYS A 184 -5.52 -18.81 4.50
N ILE A 185 -5.37 -17.51 4.80
CA ILE A 185 -6.39 -16.49 4.49
C ILE A 185 -6.68 -16.49 3.00
N LYS A 186 -5.65 -16.46 2.18
CA LYS A 186 -5.77 -16.48 0.72
C LYS A 186 -6.52 -17.71 0.21
N ARG A 187 -6.18 -18.89 0.72
CA ARG A 187 -6.88 -20.14 0.37
C ARG A 187 -8.36 -20.11 0.73
N VAL A 188 -8.72 -19.50 1.85
CA VAL A 188 -10.13 -19.35 2.24
C VAL A 188 -10.85 -18.44 1.26
N ILE A 189 -10.26 -17.31 0.89
CA ILE A 189 -10.83 -16.36 -0.08
C ILE A 189 -11.02 -17.07 -1.44
N ASP A 190 -9.98 -17.69 -1.98
CA ASP A 190 -10.01 -18.37 -3.28
C ASP A 190 -11.05 -19.50 -3.33
N LYS A 191 -11.22 -20.24 -2.22
CA LYS A 191 -12.20 -21.32 -2.12
C LYS A 191 -13.63 -20.83 -2.04
N GLU A 192 -13.88 -19.82 -1.20
CA GLU A 192 -15.23 -19.34 -0.89
C GLU A 192 -15.74 -18.29 -1.89
N LEU A 193 -14.84 -17.58 -2.56
CA LEU A 193 -15.12 -16.51 -3.52
C LEU A 193 -14.24 -16.65 -4.77
N PRO A 194 -14.30 -17.75 -5.53
CA PRO A 194 -13.37 -18.04 -6.62
C PRO A 194 -13.45 -17.04 -7.79
N GLU A 195 -14.58 -16.34 -7.94
CA GLU A 195 -14.80 -15.37 -9.03
C GLU A 195 -14.63 -13.91 -8.56
N ALA A 196 -14.27 -13.69 -7.29
CA ALA A 196 -14.16 -12.34 -6.77
C ALA A 196 -12.93 -11.61 -7.34
N SER A 197 -13.11 -10.34 -7.72
CA SER A 197 -11.99 -9.43 -7.90
C SER A 197 -11.28 -9.25 -6.56
N GLU A 198 -9.99 -9.45 -6.55
CA GLU A 198 -9.17 -9.36 -5.36
C GLU A 198 -8.07 -8.32 -5.54
N GLU A 199 -8.00 -7.42 -4.57
CA GLU A 199 -6.89 -6.50 -4.39
C GLU A 199 -6.09 -6.87 -3.14
N VAL A 200 -4.78 -6.96 -3.28
CA VAL A 200 -3.86 -7.09 -2.16
C VAL A 200 -3.11 -5.79 -2.00
N LEU A 201 -3.55 -4.98 -1.04
CA LEU A 201 -2.99 -3.66 -0.77
C LEU A 201 -1.94 -3.73 0.32
N MET A 202 -0.72 -3.35 0.02
CA MET A 202 0.33 -3.23 1.01
C MET A 202 0.44 -1.81 1.52
N VAL A 203 0.29 -1.63 2.84
CA VAL A 203 0.48 -0.33 3.48
C VAL A 203 1.93 -0.17 3.90
N LEU A 204 2.53 0.94 3.48
CA LEU A 204 3.90 1.34 3.78
C LEU A 204 3.91 2.70 4.48
N ASP A 205 4.93 2.93 5.29
CA ASP A 205 5.23 4.25 5.81
C ASP A 205 6.05 5.02 4.77
N ALA A 206 5.51 6.09 4.21
CA ALA A 206 6.15 6.91 3.19
C ALA A 206 7.43 7.62 3.68
N THR A 207 7.71 7.62 4.98
CA THR A 207 8.98 8.12 5.54
C THR A 207 10.11 7.08 5.45
N THR A 208 9.80 5.82 5.11
CA THR A 208 10.79 4.76 4.90
C THR A 208 11.13 4.61 3.42
N GLY A 209 12.43 4.55 3.09
CA GLY A 209 12.94 4.33 1.73
C GLY A 209 13.29 2.85 1.48
N GLN A 210 14.55 2.48 1.64
CA GLN A 210 15.06 1.13 1.34
C GLN A 210 14.41 0.03 2.19
N ASN A 211 14.05 0.31 3.44
CA ASN A 211 13.32 -0.63 4.29
C ASN A 211 11.93 -0.97 3.74
N ALA A 212 11.26 -0.02 3.08
CA ALA A 212 9.97 -0.28 2.41
C ALA A 212 10.14 -1.30 1.28
N ILE A 213 11.19 -1.17 0.47
CA ILE A 213 11.51 -2.12 -0.61
C ILE A 213 11.70 -3.54 -0.06
N SER A 214 12.49 -3.68 1.03
CA SER A 214 12.69 -4.98 1.69
C SER A 214 11.40 -5.58 2.22
N GLN A 215 10.49 -4.76 2.76
CA GLN A 215 9.16 -5.20 3.19
C GLN A 215 8.33 -5.68 2.01
N VAL A 216 8.27 -4.92 0.92
CA VAL A 216 7.55 -5.32 -0.32
C VAL A 216 8.06 -6.67 -0.82
N GLN A 217 9.38 -6.86 -0.90
CA GLN A 217 9.98 -8.12 -1.33
C GLN A 217 9.55 -9.29 -0.43
N ALA A 218 9.57 -9.10 0.89
CA ALA A 218 9.20 -10.14 1.85
C ALA A 218 7.74 -10.60 1.69
N PHE A 219 6.81 -9.68 1.45
CA PHE A 219 5.39 -10.02 1.25
C PHE A 219 5.12 -10.58 -0.16
N LYS A 220 5.81 -10.04 -1.18
CA LYS A 220 5.64 -10.47 -2.58
C LYS A 220 6.00 -11.93 -2.84
N GLU A 221 6.85 -12.52 -2.00
CA GLU A 221 7.16 -13.96 -2.05
C GLU A 221 5.94 -14.85 -1.70
N THR A 222 4.93 -14.29 -1.06
CA THR A 222 3.78 -15.05 -0.52
C THR A 222 2.45 -14.63 -1.13
N VAL A 223 2.26 -13.34 -1.35
CA VAL A 223 1.02 -12.77 -1.89
C VAL A 223 1.31 -11.84 -3.07
N ASP A 224 0.39 -11.83 -4.02
CA ASP A 224 0.48 -10.99 -5.22
C ASP A 224 -0.01 -9.58 -4.87
N ILE A 225 0.94 -8.68 -4.53
CA ILE A 225 0.61 -7.30 -4.19
C ILE A 225 0.12 -6.58 -5.45
N THR A 226 -1.10 -6.06 -5.42
CA THR A 226 -1.73 -5.34 -6.54
C THR A 226 -1.67 -3.83 -6.39
N GLY A 227 -1.43 -3.31 -5.16
CA GLY A 227 -1.35 -1.88 -4.89
C GLY A 227 -0.60 -1.54 -3.61
N LEU A 228 -0.15 -0.28 -3.52
CA LEU A 228 0.54 0.31 -2.37
C LEU A 228 -0.26 1.47 -1.81
#